data_c1dbc085609c03fccbc7386eaec13064
#
_entry.id   c1dbc085609c03fccbc7386eaec13064
#
_cell.length_a   1.000
_cell.length_b   1.000
_cell.length_c   1.000
_cell.angle_alpha   90.00
_cell.angle_beta   90.00
_cell.angle_gamma   90.00
#
_symmetry.space_group_name_H-M   'P 1'
#
loop_
_entity.id
_entity.type
_entity.pdbx_description
1 polymer ?
#
loop_
_entity_poly.entity_id
_entity_poly.type
_entity_poly.pdbx_seq_one_letter_code
_entity_poly.pdbx_strand_id
1 'polypeptide(L)'
;MDKPAALDELIQSLRCLPGVGPKSAQRMAYHLLQRDAKGAGRLATALEEALAKIRHCASCNTFTESEICGVCASGRRDASLLCVVESPGDLLMMEQSQSYSGLYFVLMGRLSPLDGIGPREIHLDRLVKRATNGIVNEVILATNFTVEGEATAHYISELLTGKGLKVSRIARGLPVGGELEHVDSGTLAQAVMERRPA
;
A
#
# COMPACT_ATOMS: atom_id res chain seq x y z
N MET A 1 -36.72 -23.82 -1.37
CA MET A 1 -37.26 -22.44 -1.54
C MET A 1 -36.25 -21.70 -2.38
N ASP A 2 -36.60 -21.34 -3.60
CA ASP A 2 -35.71 -20.61 -4.51
C ASP A 2 -35.54 -19.19 -4.03
N LYS A 3 -34.28 -18.76 -3.92
CA LYS A 3 -33.97 -17.36 -3.62
C LYS A 3 -34.24 -16.50 -4.86
N PRO A 4 -34.77 -15.25 -4.71
CA PRO A 4 -34.83 -14.32 -5.83
C PRO A 4 -33.47 -14.13 -6.47
N ALA A 5 -33.37 -14.19 -7.79
CA ALA A 5 -32.11 -14.10 -8.52
C ALA A 5 -31.28 -12.84 -8.18
N ALA A 6 -31.94 -11.68 -8.03
CA ALA A 6 -31.28 -10.44 -7.65
C ALA A 6 -30.69 -10.48 -6.22
N LEU A 7 -31.33 -11.22 -5.29
CA LEU A 7 -30.78 -11.41 -3.94
C LEU A 7 -29.55 -12.30 -3.95
N ASP A 8 -29.58 -13.36 -4.77
CA ASP A 8 -28.44 -14.27 -4.88
C ASP A 8 -27.23 -13.55 -5.52
N GLU A 9 -27.46 -12.78 -6.58
CA GLU A 9 -26.43 -11.96 -7.23
C GLU A 9 -25.79 -10.96 -6.25
N LEU A 10 -26.60 -10.26 -5.44
CA LEU A 10 -26.07 -9.35 -4.42
C LEU A 10 -25.18 -10.08 -3.39
N ILE A 11 -25.62 -11.28 -2.94
CA ILE A 11 -24.85 -12.10 -2.01
C ILE A 11 -23.51 -12.54 -2.63
N GLN A 12 -23.54 -12.97 -3.90
CA GLN A 12 -22.31 -13.36 -4.61
C GLN A 12 -21.38 -12.17 -4.83
N SER A 13 -21.91 -11.03 -5.23
CA SER A 13 -21.13 -9.79 -5.43
C SER A 13 -20.42 -9.33 -4.14
N LEU A 14 -21.09 -9.40 -2.99
CA LEU A 14 -20.48 -9.05 -1.70
C LEU A 14 -19.32 -9.98 -1.30
N ARG A 15 -19.23 -11.19 -1.85
CA ARG A 15 -18.14 -12.13 -1.58
C ARG A 15 -16.82 -11.77 -2.26
N CYS A 16 -16.81 -10.78 -3.16
CA CYS A 16 -15.56 -10.23 -3.70
C CYS A 16 -14.71 -9.51 -2.64
N LEU A 17 -15.32 -9.11 -1.51
CA LEU A 17 -14.63 -8.40 -0.45
C LEU A 17 -13.78 -9.36 0.40
N PRO A 18 -12.52 -8.98 0.72
CA PRO A 18 -11.66 -9.78 1.58
C PRO A 18 -12.31 -10.10 2.93
N GLY A 19 -12.24 -11.34 3.38
CA GLY A 19 -12.82 -11.78 4.65
C GLY A 19 -14.35 -11.95 4.65
N VAL A 20 -15.03 -11.70 3.55
CA VAL A 20 -16.48 -11.87 3.43
C VAL A 20 -16.84 -13.26 2.90
N GLY A 21 -17.15 -14.17 3.83
CA GLY A 21 -17.65 -15.51 3.52
C GLY A 21 -19.17 -15.50 3.21
N PRO A 22 -19.74 -16.66 2.79
CA PRO A 22 -21.14 -16.77 2.39
C PRO A 22 -22.14 -16.28 3.44
N LYS A 23 -21.91 -16.63 4.72
CA LYS A 23 -22.79 -16.22 5.84
C LYS A 23 -22.75 -14.71 6.08
N SER A 24 -21.56 -14.11 6.01
CA SER A 24 -21.39 -12.65 6.16
C SER A 24 -22.03 -11.90 5.01
N ALA A 25 -21.81 -12.34 3.77
CA ALA A 25 -22.43 -11.76 2.57
C ALA A 25 -23.97 -11.80 2.65
N GLN A 26 -24.53 -12.95 3.04
CA GLN A 26 -25.98 -13.08 3.23
C GLN A 26 -26.52 -12.12 4.29
N ARG A 27 -25.84 -11.99 5.44
CA ARG A 27 -26.24 -11.07 6.52
C ARG A 27 -26.18 -9.62 6.06
N MET A 28 -25.11 -9.24 5.32
CA MET A 28 -24.97 -7.89 4.75
C MET A 28 -26.09 -7.58 3.75
N ALA A 29 -26.38 -8.50 2.83
CA ALA A 29 -27.45 -8.32 1.85
C ALA A 29 -28.82 -8.11 2.52
N TYR A 30 -29.16 -8.92 3.52
CA TYR A 30 -30.41 -8.76 4.25
C TYR A 30 -30.45 -7.45 5.04
N HIS A 31 -29.34 -7.05 5.67
CA HIS A 31 -29.28 -5.76 6.36
C HIS A 31 -29.55 -4.59 5.42
N LEU A 32 -28.87 -4.54 4.27
CA LEU A 32 -29.03 -3.49 3.27
C LEU A 32 -30.47 -3.43 2.75
N LEU A 33 -31.10 -4.57 2.44
CA LEU A 33 -32.43 -4.59 1.86
C LEU A 33 -33.56 -4.34 2.88
N GLN A 34 -33.38 -4.77 4.13
CA GLN A 34 -34.43 -4.68 5.13
C GLN A 34 -34.31 -3.46 6.03
N ARG A 35 -33.09 -3.00 6.32
CA ARG A 35 -32.86 -2.00 7.35
C ARG A 35 -32.26 -0.70 6.82
N ASP A 36 -31.47 -0.76 5.76
CA ASP A 36 -30.76 0.42 5.22
C ASP A 36 -30.76 0.48 3.69
N ALA A 37 -31.95 0.53 3.09
CA ALA A 37 -32.08 0.68 1.64
C ALA A 37 -31.46 2.00 1.13
N LYS A 38 -31.48 3.07 1.95
CA LYS A 38 -30.82 4.34 1.62
C LYS A 38 -29.30 4.20 1.62
N GLY A 39 -28.73 3.49 2.58
CA GLY A 39 -27.32 3.15 2.65
C GLY A 39 -26.89 2.28 1.46
N ALA A 40 -27.71 1.31 1.08
CA ALA A 40 -27.48 0.50 -0.11
C ALA A 40 -27.38 1.35 -1.39
N GLY A 41 -28.31 2.28 -1.60
CA GLY A 41 -28.29 3.21 -2.73
C GLY A 41 -27.04 4.11 -2.73
N ARG A 42 -26.68 4.68 -1.59
CA ARG A 42 -25.45 5.48 -1.45
C ARG A 42 -24.18 4.67 -1.74
N LEU A 43 -24.11 3.44 -1.27
CA LEU A 43 -22.98 2.54 -1.51
C LEU A 43 -22.84 2.24 -3.01
N ALA A 44 -23.94 1.92 -3.70
CA ALA A 44 -23.95 1.67 -5.13
C ALA A 44 -23.44 2.89 -5.91
N THR A 45 -24.01 4.06 -5.67
CA THR A 45 -23.59 5.31 -6.31
C THR A 45 -22.11 5.64 -6.03
N ALA A 46 -21.66 5.49 -4.77
CA ALA A 46 -20.27 5.78 -4.41
C ALA A 46 -19.28 4.83 -5.10
N LEU A 47 -19.62 3.55 -5.27
CA LEU A 47 -18.80 2.59 -6.01
C LEU A 47 -18.72 2.96 -7.50
N GLU A 48 -19.84 3.29 -8.14
CA GLU A 48 -19.87 3.72 -9.54
C GLU A 48 -19.04 5.00 -9.75
N GLU A 49 -19.18 5.99 -8.87
CA GLU A 49 -18.41 7.22 -8.94
C GLU A 49 -16.91 6.98 -8.73
N ALA A 50 -16.54 6.13 -7.75
CA ALA A 50 -15.14 5.80 -7.50
C ALA A 50 -14.50 5.11 -8.72
N LEU A 51 -15.19 4.13 -9.31
CA LEU A 51 -14.72 3.44 -10.52
C LEU A 51 -14.57 4.38 -11.73
N ALA A 52 -15.44 5.39 -11.85
CA ALA A 52 -15.37 6.36 -12.94
C ALA A 52 -14.30 7.42 -12.77
N LYS A 53 -14.00 7.86 -11.53
CA LYS A 53 -13.15 9.03 -11.24
C LYS A 53 -11.75 8.66 -10.77
N ILE A 54 -11.59 7.57 -9.99
CA ILE A 54 -10.31 7.20 -9.41
C ILE A 54 -9.43 6.54 -10.47
N ARG A 55 -8.19 7.02 -10.54
CA ARG A 55 -7.12 6.50 -11.39
C ARG A 55 -5.81 6.42 -10.61
N HIS A 56 -4.80 5.84 -11.22
CA HIS A 56 -3.45 5.86 -10.68
C HIS A 56 -2.73 7.15 -11.06
N CYS A 57 -2.10 7.80 -10.09
CA CYS A 57 -1.21 8.94 -10.35
C CYS A 57 -0.14 8.55 -11.35
N ALA A 58 0.01 9.31 -12.43
CA ALA A 58 1.00 9.03 -13.48
C ALA A 58 2.44 9.00 -12.93
N SER A 59 2.70 9.73 -11.83
CA SER A 59 4.01 9.85 -11.21
C SER A 59 4.28 8.78 -10.14
N CYS A 60 3.44 8.66 -9.09
CA CYS A 60 3.72 7.82 -7.92
C CYS A 60 2.86 6.55 -7.83
N ASN A 61 1.95 6.34 -8.75
CA ASN A 61 1.06 5.18 -8.79
C ASN A 61 0.00 5.10 -7.66
N THR A 62 -0.11 6.08 -6.75
CA THR A 62 -1.19 6.10 -5.76
C THR A 62 -2.54 6.42 -6.41
N PHE A 63 -3.63 6.20 -5.69
CA PHE A 63 -4.97 6.59 -6.15
C PHE A 63 -5.16 8.12 -6.15
N THR A 64 -5.82 8.63 -7.19
CA THR A 64 -6.11 10.05 -7.36
C THR A 64 -7.26 10.26 -8.36
N GLU A 65 -7.96 11.37 -8.29
CA GLU A 65 -8.93 11.77 -9.32
C GLU A 65 -8.28 12.57 -10.46
N SER A 66 -7.10 13.14 -10.22
CA SER A 66 -6.32 13.92 -11.19
C SER A 66 -5.25 13.06 -11.88
N GLU A 67 -4.63 13.56 -12.94
CA GLU A 67 -3.49 12.91 -13.58
C GLU A 67 -2.30 12.75 -12.60
N ILE A 68 -2.02 13.80 -11.82
CA ILE A 68 -0.97 13.86 -10.80
C ILE A 68 -1.59 14.12 -9.44
N CYS A 69 -1.27 13.33 -8.42
CA CYS A 69 -1.79 13.51 -7.08
C CYS A 69 -1.21 14.75 -6.39
N GLY A 70 -1.89 15.22 -5.33
CA GLY A 70 -1.49 16.43 -4.60
C GLY A 70 -0.08 16.38 -4.00
N VAL A 71 0.41 15.19 -3.60
CA VAL A 71 1.78 15.02 -3.10
C VAL A 71 2.79 15.25 -4.23
N CYS A 72 2.58 14.62 -5.38
CA CYS A 72 3.48 14.76 -6.53
C CYS A 72 3.44 16.14 -7.19
N ALA A 73 2.30 16.84 -7.12
CA ALA A 73 2.13 18.20 -7.64
C ALA A 73 2.70 19.29 -6.70
N SER A 74 3.05 18.93 -5.46
CA SER A 74 3.53 19.90 -4.48
C SER A 74 4.98 20.33 -4.77
N GLY A 75 5.19 21.60 -5.08
CA GLY A 75 6.54 22.19 -5.28
C GLY A 75 7.38 22.31 -4.01
N ARG A 76 6.83 21.92 -2.84
CA ARG A 76 7.55 21.95 -1.55
C ARG A 76 8.26 20.64 -1.22
N ARG A 77 8.09 19.61 -2.08
CA ARG A 77 8.67 18.30 -1.89
C ARG A 77 10.09 18.21 -2.43
N ASP A 78 10.93 17.49 -1.71
CA ASP A 78 12.28 17.18 -2.17
C ASP A 78 12.22 16.06 -3.23
N ALA A 79 12.41 16.44 -4.48
CA ALA A 79 12.37 15.52 -5.61
C ALA A 79 13.60 14.59 -5.68
N SER A 80 14.66 14.88 -4.91
CA SER A 80 15.85 14.03 -4.84
C SER A 80 15.67 12.77 -3.98
N LEU A 81 14.62 12.75 -3.16
CA LEU A 81 14.28 11.63 -2.27
C LEU A 81 13.03 10.90 -2.78
N LEU A 82 13.12 9.59 -2.96
CA LEU A 82 12.02 8.73 -3.40
C LEU A 82 11.76 7.62 -2.39
N CYS A 83 10.63 7.66 -1.68
CA CYS A 83 10.21 6.62 -0.76
C CYS A 83 9.31 5.60 -1.47
N VAL A 84 9.63 4.32 -1.37
CA VAL A 84 8.88 3.21 -1.98
C VAL A 84 8.07 2.50 -0.91
N VAL A 85 6.75 2.45 -1.09
CA VAL A 85 5.79 1.81 -0.18
C VAL A 85 4.96 0.75 -0.92
N GLU A 86 4.37 -0.21 -0.19
CA GLU A 86 3.59 -1.29 -0.79
C GLU A 86 2.18 -0.86 -1.18
N SER A 87 1.54 0.00 -0.38
CA SER A 87 0.14 0.37 -0.54
C SER A 87 -0.12 1.87 -0.40
N PRO A 88 -1.26 2.39 -0.89
CA PRO A 88 -1.69 3.75 -0.60
C PRO A 88 -1.89 4.03 0.89
N GLY A 89 -2.24 3.00 1.69
CA GLY A 89 -2.36 3.10 3.14
C GLY A 89 -1.02 3.41 3.80
N ASP A 90 0.07 2.75 3.37
CA ASP A 90 1.42 3.00 3.88
C ASP A 90 1.87 4.44 3.56
N LEU A 91 1.58 4.92 2.33
CA LEU A 91 1.84 6.31 1.97
C LEU A 91 1.11 7.28 2.92
N LEU A 92 -0.16 7.02 3.20
CA LEU A 92 -0.95 7.86 4.10
C LEU A 92 -0.36 7.89 5.51
N MET A 93 0.09 6.75 6.03
CA MET A 93 0.74 6.66 7.35
C MET A 93 2.06 7.43 7.38
N MET A 94 2.87 7.32 6.31
CA MET A 94 4.12 8.10 6.17
C MET A 94 3.84 9.61 6.17
N GLU A 95 2.81 10.07 5.46
CA GLU A 95 2.41 11.48 5.44
C GLU A 95 1.92 11.97 6.81
N GLN A 96 1.15 11.15 7.52
CA GLN A 96 0.67 11.47 8.88
C GLN A 96 1.82 11.63 9.89
N SER A 97 2.94 10.93 9.70
CA SER A 97 4.12 11.05 10.56
C SER A 97 4.81 12.42 10.46
N GLN A 98 4.57 13.16 9.37
CA GLN A 98 5.19 14.46 9.06
C GLN A 98 6.75 14.46 9.10
N SER A 99 7.36 13.29 9.06
CA SER A 99 8.81 13.11 9.18
C SER A 99 9.54 13.03 7.82
N TYR A 100 8.78 13.02 6.72
CA TYR A 100 9.32 12.85 5.37
C TYR A 100 8.81 13.92 4.41
N SER A 101 9.73 14.57 3.72
CA SER A 101 9.44 15.67 2.79
C SER A 101 9.67 15.30 1.32
N GLY A 102 10.10 14.09 1.00
CA GLY A 102 10.36 13.64 -0.36
C GLY A 102 9.10 13.18 -1.10
N LEU A 103 9.32 12.54 -2.25
CA LEU A 103 8.29 11.97 -3.11
C LEU A 103 8.12 10.46 -2.86
N TYR A 104 7.02 9.89 -3.33
CA TYR A 104 6.71 8.48 -3.13
C TYR A 104 6.57 7.71 -4.44
N PHE A 105 6.71 6.39 -4.34
CA PHE A 105 6.20 5.44 -5.32
C PHE A 105 5.46 4.31 -4.61
N VAL A 106 4.24 4.01 -5.08
CA VAL A 106 3.38 2.97 -4.51
C VAL A 106 3.40 1.76 -5.43
N LEU A 107 3.85 0.62 -4.90
CA LEU A 107 3.96 -0.64 -5.64
C LEU A 107 2.60 -1.26 -5.97
N MET A 108 1.56 -0.95 -5.18
CA MET A 108 0.23 -1.58 -5.19
C MET A 108 0.27 -3.08 -4.85
N GLY A 109 1.30 -3.50 -4.14
CA GLY A 109 1.50 -4.89 -3.72
C GLY A 109 2.95 -5.16 -3.32
N ARG A 110 3.28 -6.43 -3.27
CA ARG A 110 4.61 -6.95 -2.97
C ARG A 110 4.87 -8.19 -3.81
N LEU A 111 6.11 -8.57 -3.97
CA LEU A 111 6.46 -9.84 -4.63
C LEU A 111 5.92 -11.00 -3.80
N SER A 112 5.14 -11.86 -4.42
CA SER A 112 4.59 -13.08 -3.83
C SER A 112 4.51 -14.17 -4.90
N PRO A 113 5.54 -15.01 -5.02
CA PRO A 113 5.53 -16.11 -5.99
C PRO A 113 4.38 -17.08 -5.78
N LEU A 114 3.95 -17.28 -4.53
CA LEU A 114 2.82 -18.16 -4.19
C LEU A 114 1.48 -17.61 -4.71
N ASP A 115 1.33 -16.29 -4.75
CA ASP A 115 0.12 -15.62 -5.26
C ASP A 115 0.27 -15.24 -6.75
N GLY A 116 1.38 -15.62 -7.41
CA GLY A 116 1.66 -15.27 -8.80
C GLY A 116 1.98 -13.79 -9.02
N ILE A 117 2.32 -13.03 -7.97
CA ILE A 117 2.63 -11.61 -8.05
C ILE A 117 4.14 -11.43 -8.29
N GLY A 118 4.49 -11.02 -9.50
CA GLY A 118 5.85 -10.77 -9.94
C GLY A 118 6.18 -9.27 -10.09
N PRO A 119 7.34 -8.97 -10.68
CA PRO A 119 7.80 -7.58 -10.86
C PRO A 119 6.88 -6.69 -11.70
N ARG A 120 6.11 -7.27 -12.62
CA ARG A 120 5.17 -6.51 -13.48
C ARG A 120 3.95 -6.06 -12.72
N GLU A 121 3.41 -6.95 -11.88
CA GLU A 121 2.20 -6.71 -11.08
C GLU A 121 2.42 -5.61 -10.05
N ILE A 122 3.65 -5.44 -9.55
CA ILE A 122 4.04 -4.35 -8.64
C ILE A 122 4.62 -3.12 -9.35
N HIS A 123 4.41 -3.00 -10.66
CA HIS A 123 4.82 -1.84 -11.47
C HIS A 123 6.31 -1.45 -11.37
N LEU A 124 7.19 -2.44 -11.29
CA LEU A 124 8.61 -2.21 -11.05
C LEU A 124 9.31 -1.46 -12.19
N ASP A 125 8.88 -1.65 -13.43
CA ASP A 125 9.33 -0.90 -14.60
C ASP A 125 9.09 0.61 -14.45
N ARG A 126 7.94 1.00 -13.92
CA ARG A 126 7.59 2.41 -13.63
C ARG A 126 8.43 2.96 -12.48
N LEU A 127 8.66 2.17 -11.42
CA LEU A 127 9.55 2.55 -10.33
C LEU A 127 10.97 2.84 -10.85
N VAL A 128 11.53 1.91 -11.63
CA VAL A 128 12.88 2.07 -12.21
C VAL A 128 12.96 3.32 -13.06
N LYS A 129 12.01 3.51 -13.99
CA LYS A 129 11.96 4.72 -14.82
C LYS A 129 11.92 6.00 -13.99
N ARG A 130 11.16 6.01 -12.90
CA ARG A 130 11.08 7.17 -12.01
C ARG A 130 12.36 7.38 -11.21
N ALA A 131 12.94 6.32 -10.66
CA ALA A 131 14.16 6.39 -9.87
C ALA A 131 15.39 6.82 -10.69
N THR A 132 15.43 6.45 -11.99
CA THR A 132 16.55 6.77 -12.89
C THR A 132 16.30 8.03 -13.74
N ASN A 133 15.48 8.97 -13.30
CA ASN A 133 15.15 10.18 -14.05
C ASN A 133 16.24 11.28 -14.01
N GLY A 134 17.35 11.05 -13.30
CA GLY A 134 18.45 12.00 -13.13
C GLY A 134 18.24 13.04 -12.03
N ILE A 135 17.10 13.01 -11.31
CA ILE A 135 16.77 13.92 -10.20
C ILE A 135 16.88 13.18 -8.86
N VAL A 136 16.44 11.91 -8.83
CA VAL A 136 16.46 11.09 -7.61
C VAL A 136 17.90 10.73 -7.26
N ASN A 137 18.31 11.08 -6.03
CA ASN A 137 19.62 10.76 -5.48
C ASN A 137 19.57 9.58 -4.50
N GLU A 138 18.44 9.43 -3.81
CA GLU A 138 18.26 8.35 -2.84
C GLU A 138 16.87 7.72 -2.97
N VAL A 139 16.82 6.39 -2.98
CA VAL A 139 15.59 5.61 -2.89
C VAL A 139 15.52 4.98 -1.51
N ILE A 140 14.44 5.30 -0.77
CA ILE A 140 14.18 4.79 0.58
C ILE A 140 13.13 3.68 0.47
N LEU A 141 13.47 2.46 0.84
CA LEU A 141 12.57 1.33 0.83
C LEU A 141 11.79 1.27 2.15
N ALA A 142 10.49 1.49 2.08
CA ALA A 142 9.55 1.45 3.19
C ALA A 142 8.48 0.36 2.99
N THR A 143 8.89 -0.80 2.47
CA THR A 143 8.05 -2.00 2.43
C THR A 143 7.91 -2.60 3.83
N ASN A 144 6.85 -3.38 4.04
CA ASN A 144 6.60 -4.02 5.33
C ASN A 144 7.73 -5.00 5.72
N PHE A 145 7.92 -5.21 7.02
CA PHE A 145 8.90 -6.17 7.55
C PHE A 145 8.34 -7.61 7.61
N THR A 146 7.55 -7.99 6.60
CA THR A 146 7.12 -9.38 6.34
C THR A 146 8.14 -10.08 5.45
N VAL A 147 8.08 -11.39 5.37
CA VAL A 147 8.98 -12.19 4.49
C VAL A 147 8.92 -11.69 3.04
N GLU A 148 7.72 -11.47 2.52
CA GLU A 148 7.50 -10.99 1.16
C GLU A 148 7.94 -9.52 1.00
N GLY A 149 7.71 -8.68 2.01
CA GLY A 149 8.15 -7.28 2.00
C GLY A 149 9.67 -7.15 2.06
N GLU A 150 10.37 -8.02 2.80
CA GLU A 150 11.84 -8.12 2.81
C GLU A 150 12.38 -8.61 1.46
N ALA A 151 11.79 -9.65 0.89
CA ALA A 151 12.16 -10.14 -0.44
C ALA A 151 11.96 -9.06 -1.51
N THR A 152 10.86 -8.30 -1.41
CA THR A 152 10.57 -7.17 -2.31
C THR A 152 11.61 -6.07 -2.16
N ALA A 153 11.95 -5.69 -0.92
CA ALA A 153 12.99 -4.69 -0.65
C ALA A 153 14.35 -5.13 -1.20
N HIS A 154 14.73 -6.37 -0.95
CA HIS A 154 16.01 -6.90 -1.42
C HIS A 154 16.10 -6.86 -2.95
N TYR A 155 15.07 -7.35 -3.65
CA TYR A 155 15.02 -7.35 -5.10
C TYR A 155 15.13 -5.92 -5.68
N ILE A 156 14.37 -4.96 -5.13
CA ILE A 156 14.42 -3.56 -5.57
C ILE A 156 15.79 -2.94 -5.27
N SER A 157 16.36 -3.25 -4.11
CA SER A 157 17.68 -2.75 -3.72
C SER A 157 18.77 -3.20 -4.68
N GLU A 158 18.85 -4.49 -5.01
CA GLU A 158 19.81 -5.00 -5.99
C GLU A 158 19.67 -4.35 -7.36
N LEU A 159 18.40 -4.25 -7.82
CA LEU A 159 18.09 -3.67 -9.13
C LEU A 159 18.51 -2.20 -9.24
N LEU A 160 18.23 -1.38 -8.22
CA LEU A 160 18.51 0.06 -8.24
C LEU A 160 19.97 0.38 -7.91
N THR A 161 20.59 -0.36 -7.00
CA THR A 161 22.04 -0.25 -6.71
C THR A 161 22.86 -0.61 -7.94
N GLY A 162 22.46 -1.64 -8.69
CA GLY A 162 23.09 -1.99 -9.98
C GLY A 162 22.99 -0.89 -11.04
N LYS A 163 22.11 0.11 -10.85
CA LYS A 163 21.99 1.32 -11.69
C LYS A 163 22.70 2.55 -11.12
N GLY A 164 23.45 2.38 -10.02
CA GLY A 164 24.25 3.44 -9.39
C GLY A 164 23.46 4.35 -8.44
N LEU A 165 22.23 3.99 -8.06
CA LEU A 165 21.45 4.75 -7.10
C LEU A 165 21.80 4.40 -5.65
N LYS A 166 21.76 5.39 -4.77
CA LYS A 166 21.81 5.15 -3.34
C LYS A 166 20.47 4.58 -2.89
N VAL A 167 20.49 3.40 -2.27
CA VAL A 167 19.30 2.75 -1.74
C VAL A 167 19.45 2.60 -0.22
N SER A 168 18.45 3.04 0.51
CA SER A 168 18.36 2.88 1.96
C SER A 168 17.04 2.19 2.33
N ARG A 169 16.94 1.71 3.57
CA ARG A 169 15.73 1.11 4.11
C ARG A 169 15.34 1.82 5.40
N ILE A 170 14.04 1.95 5.64
CA ILE A 170 13.58 2.46 6.94
C ILE A 170 14.12 1.56 8.05
N ALA A 171 14.53 2.17 9.17
CA ALA A 171 15.05 1.43 10.31
C ALA A 171 13.93 0.62 10.99
N ARG A 172 14.29 -0.55 11.49
CA ARG A 172 13.48 -1.27 12.47
C ARG A 172 13.66 -0.60 13.82
N GLY A 173 12.60 -0.49 14.59
CA GLY A 173 12.67 0.19 15.88
C GLY A 173 11.77 -0.44 16.94
N LEU A 174 12.19 -0.28 18.19
CA LEU A 174 11.32 -0.54 19.33
C LEU A 174 10.26 0.58 19.42
N PRO A 175 9.02 0.25 19.80
CA PRO A 175 7.99 1.26 19.95
C PRO A 175 8.36 2.24 21.07
N VAL A 176 8.30 3.53 20.80
CA VAL A 176 8.57 4.57 21.79
C VAL A 176 7.48 4.56 22.87
N GLY A 177 7.90 4.55 24.13
CA GLY A 177 6.99 4.49 25.29
C GLY A 177 6.50 3.09 25.66
N GLY A 178 6.97 2.04 24.94
CA GLY A 178 6.73 0.65 25.32
C GLY A 178 7.77 0.11 26.32
N GLU A 179 7.35 -0.83 27.15
CA GLU A 179 8.25 -1.58 28.03
C GLU A 179 8.83 -2.78 27.27
N LEU A 180 10.13 -3.08 27.49
CA LEU A 180 10.83 -4.15 26.78
C LEU A 180 10.19 -5.53 26.97
N GLU A 181 9.55 -5.77 28.11
CA GLU A 181 8.88 -7.03 28.43
C GLU A 181 7.67 -7.33 27.53
N HIS A 182 7.11 -6.29 26.87
CA HIS A 182 5.96 -6.42 25.96
C HIS A 182 6.37 -6.51 24.49
N VAL A 183 7.67 -6.44 24.20
CA VAL A 183 8.19 -6.56 22.83
C VAL A 183 8.57 -8.01 22.56
N ASP A 184 8.18 -8.51 21.39
CA ASP A 184 8.55 -9.87 20.99
C ASP A 184 10.06 -10.06 20.86
N SER A 185 10.52 -11.29 21.13
CA SER A 185 11.95 -11.62 21.18
C SER A 185 12.67 -11.39 19.85
N GLY A 186 11.98 -11.52 18.71
CA GLY A 186 12.55 -11.29 17.37
C GLY A 186 12.87 -9.82 17.15
N THR A 187 11.93 -8.93 17.50
CA THR A 187 12.12 -7.48 17.44
C THR A 187 13.24 -7.02 18.38
N LEU A 188 13.33 -7.57 19.61
CA LEU A 188 14.42 -7.29 20.54
C LEU A 188 15.77 -7.74 19.99
N ALA A 189 15.86 -8.96 19.48
CA ALA A 189 17.09 -9.48 18.89
C ALA A 189 17.58 -8.59 17.74
N GLN A 190 16.67 -8.20 16.86
CA GLN A 190 17.00 -7.32 15.73
C GLN A 190 17.48 -5.95 16.21
N ALA A 191 16.80 -5.34 17.20
CA ALA A 191 17.20 -4.05 17.76
C ALA A 191 18.61 -4.10 18.39
N VAL A 192 18.99 -5.22 19.04
CA VAL A 192 20.33 -5.44 19.56
C VAL A 192 21.35 -5.58 18.44
N MET A 193 21.02 -6.29 17.37
CA MET A 193 21.91 -6.46 16.20
C MET A 193 22.17 -5.13 15.48
N GLU A 194 21.15 -4.30 15.34
CA GLU A 194 21.18 -3.00 14.64
C GLU A 194 21.46 -1.82 15.60
N ARG A 195 21.93 -2.09 16.82
CA ARG A 195 22.20 -1.05 17.82
C ARG A 195 23.15 0.03 17.31
N ARG A 196 22.89 1.26 17.69
CA ARG A 196 23.73 2.42 17.36
C ARG A 196 24.50 2.90 18.59
N PRO A 197 25.68 3.52 18.41
CA PRO A 197 26.34 4.25 19.49
C PRO A 197 25.39 5.29 20.09
N ALA A 198 25.42 5.43 21.44
CA ALA A 198 24.60 6.40 22.18
C ALA A 198 25.27 7.79 22.15
#